data_bfb1882525dde2dac60b37af9123d57d
#
_entry.id   bfb1882525dde2dac60b37af9123d57d
#
_cell.length_a   1.000
_cell.length_b   1.000
_cell.length_c   1.000
_cell.angle_alpha   90.00
_cell.angle_beta   90.00
_cell.angle_gamma   90.00
#
_symmetry.space_group_name_H-M   'P 1'
#
loop_
_entity.id
_entity.type
_entity.pdbx_description
1 polymer ?
#
loop_
_entity_poly.entity_id
_entity_poly.type
_entity_poly.pdbx_seq_one_letter_code
_entity_poly.pdbx_strand_id
1 'polypeptide(L)'
;FAHGARWRDLYLPLAFWGLISLGWLIPLDRVFGPALWLAVTSLIVLWIPPVSWLLRRLYLRWGLGGFLWWAPLAWAGWEWLRSFPPTGVPWFSLGHGLWQTPILCQIAEITGVAGLSLVLGVVGAGLARVALLGRREVLQLGVGLGMVVGLAAYGQARLAQLARPAGEPWRVACVQPNIPLADKVGLSGWDLLFDTLELTREVPAGTDLVVWPETATVLYIDEPPAWAYISQAAREGEFVLAAGGFHRTRGRGWPEPKTNAAVVVEPQGTLAGVYSKVRLVLFGEYLPARSSRLVYPLARHTPQFFAGRGFYPVRTSLGELGVAICYESVFPRDCAALVRAGAEVLVVMTNDDQLSRTGALEHYYQAVFRAIETRRWVVRCANSGVSAVIDPAGRPTTESRWHERTVLSGEVYPRGGQTP
;
A
#
# COMPACT_ATOMS: atom_id res chain seq x y z
N PHE A 1 30.70 19.69 -13.76
CA PHE A 1 29.76 20.54 -12.99
C PHE A 1 30.21 21.99 -12.80
N ALA A 2 31.45 22.38 -13.23
CA ALA A 2 31.91 23.75 -13.20
C ALA A 2 31.30 24.53 -14.38
N HIS A 3 30.63 25.64 -14.12
CA HIS A 3 30.16 26.71 -15.03
C HIS A 3 28.98 26.45 -15.98
N GLY A 4 28.22 25.36 -15.87
CA GLY A 4 27.13 25.12 -16.82
C GLY A 4 26.03 24.15 -16.46
N ALA A 5 25.91 23.71 -15.19
CA ALA A 5 24.84 22.78 -14.78
C ALA A 5 23.48 23.42 -15.08
N ARG A 6 22.86 22.98 -16.16
CA ARG A 6 21.53 23.39 -16.56
C ARG A 6 20.54 22.58 -15.72
N TRP A 7 19.38 23.15 -15.42
CA TRP A 7 18.32 22.42 -14.70
C TRP A 7 17.97 21.05 -15.34
N ARG A 8 18.13 20.95 -16.67
CA ARG A 8 17.93 19.70 -17.44
C ARG A 8 18.90 18.60 -17.04
N ASP A 9 20.10 18.92 -16.55
CA ASP A 9 21.13 17.94 -16.19
C ASP A 9 20.75 17.18 -14.91
N LEU A 10 19.88 17.74 -14.07
CA LEU A 10 19.24 17.08 -12.92
C LEU A 10 17.87 16.52 -13.27
N TYR A 11 17.12 17.23 -14.11
CA TYR A 11 15.79 16.84 -14.51
C TYR A 11 15.77 15.54 -15.33
N LEU A 12 16.65 15.42 -16.34
CA LEU A 12 16.65 14.27 -17.23
C LEU A 12 16.93 12.92 -16.51
N PRO A 13 17.94 12.80 -15.63
CA PRO A 13 18.14 11.57 -14.87
C PRO A 13 16.94 11.20 -13.98
N LEU A 14 16.32 12.20 -13.34
CA LEU A 14 15.15 11.96 -12.49
C LEU A 14 13.91 11.58 -13.31
N ALA A 15 13.70 12.22 -14.46
CA ALA A 15 12.63 11.87 -15.37
C ALA A 15 12.82 10.44 -15.92
N PHE A 16 14.05 10.10 -16.31
CA PHE A 16 14.41 8.75 -16.77
C PHE A 16 14.23 7.70 -15.67
N TRP A 17 14.64 8.02 -14.44
CA TRP A 17 14.36 7.16 -13.29
C TRP A 17 12.85 6.93 -13.09
N GLY A 18 12.03 7.97 -13.15
CA GLY A 18 10.57 7.87 -13.06
C GLY A 18 9.96 6.99 -14.16
N LEU A 19 10.46 7.13 -15.40
CA LEU A 19 10.04 6.31 -16.54
C LEU A 19 10.35 4.83 -16.32
N ILE A 20 11.56 4.50 -15.89
CA ILE A 20 11.99 3.11 -15.67
C ILE A 20 11.25 2.50 -14.46
N SER A 21 11.17 3.24 -13.36
CA SER A 21 10.56 2.77 -12.11
C SER A 21 9.10 2.35 -12.28
N LEU A 22 8.37 2.99 -13.21
CA LEU A 22 6.98 2.67 -13.53
C LEU A 22 6.82 1.77 -14.76
N GLY A 23 7.90 1.28 -15.36
CA GLY A 23 7.86 0.43 -16.55
C GLY A 23 7.01 -0.83 -16.39
N TRP A 24 6.78 -1.28 -15.16
CA TRP A 24 5.90 -2.39 -14.83
C TRP A 24 4.40 -2.12 -15.13
N LEU A 25 4.01 -0.86 -15.36
CA LEU A 25 2.65 -0.52 -15.81
C LEU A 25 2.41 -0.84 -17.29
N ILE A 26 3.47 -0.93 -18.11
CA ILE A 26 3.34 -1.14 -19.56
C ILE A 26 2.66 -2.47 -19.90
N PRO A 27 3.02 -3.62 -19.30
CA PRO A 27 2.43 -4.91 -19.62
C PRO A 27 1.02 -5.14 -19.05
N LEU A 28 0.45 -4.21 -18.29
CA LEU A 28 -0.89 -4.35 -17.71
C LEU A 28 -1.98 -4.62 -18.75
N ASP A 29 -1.89 -3.97 -19.89
CA ASP A 29 -2.78 -4.13 -21.04
C ASP A 29 -2.06 -3.64 -22.30
N ARG A 30 -2.31 -4.24 -23.44
CA ARG A 30 -1.63 -3.89 -24.71
C ARG A 30 -1.91 -2.45 -25.16
N VAL A 31 -3.08 -1.90 -24.84
CA VAL A 31 -3.49 -0.55 -25.22
C VAL A 31 -3.44 0.41 -24.05
N PHE A 32 -3.98 0.01 -22.90
CA PHE A 32 -4.09 0.84 -21.70
C PHE A 32 -2.80 0.91 -20.89
N GLY A 33 -2.02 -0.17 -20.83
CA GLY A 33 -0.80 -0.21 -20.05
C GLY A 33 0.18 0.91 -20.43
N PRO A 34 0.54 1.10 -21.72
CA PRO A 34 1.38 2.21 -22.15
C PRO A 34 0.76 3.58 -21.88
N ALA A 35 -0.55 3.75 -22.06
CA ALA A 35 -1.24 5.01 -21.79
C ALA A 35 -1.28 5.32 -20.30
N LEU A 36 -1.56 4.33 -19.46
CA LEU A 36 -1.53 4.45 -18.00
C LEU A 36 -0.12 4.75 -17.51
N TRP A 37 0.88 4.02 -18.00
CA TRP A 37 2.29 4.28 -17.71
C TRP A 37 2.67 5.73 -18.04
N LEU A 38 2.30 6.21 -19.24
CA LEU A 38 2.58 7.59 -19.64
C LEU A 38 1.87 8.59 -18.73
N ALA A 39 0.61 8.37 -18.40
CA ALA A 39 -0.19 9.25 -17.55
C ALA A 39 0.37 9.33 -16.11
N VAL A 40 0.61 8.18 -15.48
CA VAL A 40 1.14 8.13 -14.10
C VAL A 40 2.58 8.66 -14.04
N THR A 41 3.40 8.32 -15.05
CA THR A 41 4.76 8.86 -15.15
C THR A 41 4.73 10.37 -15.33
N SER A 42 3.80 10.91 -16.13
CA SER A 42 3.64 12.36 -16.30
C SER A 42 3.30 13.05 -14.98
N LEU A 43 2.45 12.45 -14.14
CA LEU A 43 2.17 12.97 -12.79
C LEU A 43 3.43 13.01 -11.91
N ILE A 44 4.26 11.97 -11.94
CA ILE A 44 5.54 11.97 -11.21
C ILE A 44 6.50 13.00 -11.79
N VAL A 45 6.59 13.05 -13.12
CA VAL A 45 7.45 14.01 -13.84
C VAL A 45 7.09 15.46 -13.50
N LEU A 46 5.81 15.77 -13.26
CA LEU A 46 5.39 17.12 -12.80
C LEU A 46 5.96 17.50 -11.42
N TRP A 47 6.29 16.54 -10.58
CA TRP A 47 6.93 16.77 -9.28
C TRP A 47 8.45 16.95 -9.36
N ILE A 48 9.09 16.62 -10.49
CA ILE A 48 10.53 16.68 -10.66
C ILE A 48 11.04 18.13 -10.83
N PRO A 49 10.39 19.02 -11.61
CA PRO A 49 10.89 20.39 -11.79
C PRO A 49 11.09 21.18 -10.48
N PRO A 50 10.16 21.15 -9.51
CA PRO A 50 10.37 21.86 -8.24
C PRO A 50 11.58 21.36 -7.47
N VAL A 51 11.77 20.04 -7.36
CA VAL A 51 12.93 19.48 -6.65
C VAL A 51 14.22 19.72 -7.41
N SER A 52 14.23 19.58 -8.73
CA SER A 52 15.40 19.91 -9.56
C SER A 52 15.79 21.38 -9.47
N TRP A 53 14.81 22.28 -9.45
CA TRP A 53 15.04 23.69 -9.23
C TRP A 53 15.64 23.97 -7.86
N LEU A 54 15.08 23.35 -6.80
CA LEU A 54 15.61 23.47 -5.44
C LEU A 54 17.04 22.96 -5.35
N LEU A 55 17.32 21.76 -5.84
CA LEU A 55 18.66 21.15 -5.84
C LEU A 55 19.66 22.03 -6.59
N ARG A 56 19.26 22.58 -7.75
CA ARG A 56 20.09 23.54 -8.48
C ARG A 56 20.37 24.81 -7.68
N ARG A 57 19.37 25.38 -7.00
CA ARG A 57 19.55 26.56 -6.13
C ARG A 57 20.53 26.29 -5.00
N LEU A 58 20.42 25.10 -4.37
CA LEU A 58 21.34 24.67 -3.32
C LEU A 58 22.78 24.60 -3.86
N TYR A 59 22.96 24.00 -5.04
CA TYR A 59 24.27 23.92 -5.69
C TYR A 59 24.86 25.29 -6.03
N LEU A 60 24.07 26.15 -6.64
CA LEU A 60 24.55 27.49 -7.05
C LEU A 60 24.90 28.38 -5.85
N ARG A 61 24.20 28.19 -4.71
CA ARG A 61 24.45 29.01 -3.52
C ARG A 61 25.63 28.55 -2.69
N TRP A 62 25.86 27.26 -2.58
CA TRP A 62 26.84 26.68 -1.64
C TRP A 62 27.88 25.78 -2.30
N GLY A 63 27.91 25.72 -3.63
CA GLY A 63 28.81 24.83 -4.37
C GLY A 63 28.54 23.36 -4.11
N LEU A 64 29.41 22.48 -4.57
CA LEU A 64 29.26 21.02 -4.44
C LEU A 64 29.25 20.59 -2.96
N GLY A 65 30.14 21.14 -2.14
CA GLY A 65 30.26 20.78 -0.73
C GLY A 65 28.99 21.08 0.06
N GLY A 66 28.42 22.30 -0.08
CA GLY A 66 27.18 22.66 0.57
C GLY A 66 25.97 21.92 0.00
N PHE A 67 25.94 21.72 -1.33
CA PHE A 67 24.90 20.93 -1.99
C PHE A 67 24.78 19.53 -1.38
N LEU A 68 25.89 18.81 -1.20
CA LEU A 68 25.91 17.46 -0.66
C LEU A 68 25.37 17.39 0.79
N TRP A 69 25.44 18.47 1.56
CA TRP A 69 24.82 18.55 2.88
C TRP A 69 23.29 18.69 2.83
N TRP A 70 22.77 19.48 1.90
CA TRP A 70 21.34 19.83 1.86
C TRP A 70 20.51 18.94 0.92
N ALA A 71 21.13 18.31 -0.07
CA ALA A 71 20.43 17.46 -1.03
C ALA A 71 19.66 16.29 -0.38
N PRO A 72 20.17 15.58 0.64
CA PRO A 72 19.44 14.54 1.33
C PRO A 72 18.14 15.04 1.95
N LEU A 73 18.16 16.20 2.60
CA LEU A 73 16.98 16.81 3.21
C LEU A 73 15.96 17.25 2.15
N ALA A 74 16.42 17.87 1.07
CA ALA A 74 15.56 18.28 -0.04
C ALA A 74 14.90 17.06 -0.70
N TRP A 75 15.64 15.96 -0.85
CA TRP A 75 15.10 14.71 -1.39
C TRP A 75 14.06 14.07 -0.48
N ALA A 76 14.37 13.86 0.81
CA ALA A 76 13.44 13.28 1.78
C ALA A 76 12.17 14.15 1.93
N GLY A 77 12.33 15.48 1.94
CA GLY A 77 11.21 16.42 1.92
C GLY A 77 10.35 16.32 0.67
N TRP A 78 10.97 16.10 -0.50
CA TRP A 78 10.25 15.87 -1.75
C TRP A 78 9.49 14.54 -1.73
N GLU A 79 10.08 13.44 -1.24
CA GLU A 79 9.39 12.15 -1.09
C GLU A 79 8.19 12.28 -0.14
N TRP A 80 8.36 13.02 0.95
CA TRP A 80 7.27 13.30 1.90
C TRP A 80 6.16 14.11 1.24
N LEU A 81 6.49 15.20 0.52
CA LEU A 81 5.50 16.04 -0.16
C LEU A 81 4.69 15.27 -1.20
N ARG A 82 5.31 14.40 -2.00
CA ARG A 82 4.59 13.63 -3.01
C ARG A 82 3.72 12.49 -2.43
N SER A 83 3.71 12.28 -1.12
CA SER A 83 2.77 11.37 -0.46
C SER A 83 1.39 12.00 -0.21
N PHE A 84 1.23 13.31 -0.49
CA PHE A 84 -0.02 14.03 -0.26
C PHE A 84 -0.92 14.01 -1.50
N PRO A 85 -2.27 13.90 -1.29
CA PRO A 85 -3.23 14.10 -2.37
C PRO A 85 -3.21 15.56 -2.90
N PRO A 86 -3.72 15.82 -4.12
CA PRO A 86 -4.46 14.89 -4.97
C PRO A 86 -3.58 14.05 -5.90
N THR A 87 -2.30 14.39 -6.08
CA THR A 87 -1.39 13.77 -7.05
C THR A 87 -0.35 12.88 -6.38
N GLY A 88 -0.58 12.54 -5.11
CA GLY A 88 0.37 11.77 -4.32
C GLY A 88 0.61 10.38 -4.89
N VAL A 89 1.89 10.06 -5.11
CA VAL A 89 2.36 8.73 -5.51
C VAL A 89 3.52 8.36 -4.58
N PRO A 90 3.24 7.81 -3.38
CA PRO A 90 4.28 7.50 -2.39
C PRO A 90 5.02 6.18 -2.69
N TRP A 91 5.22 5.86 -3.97
CA TRP A 91 6.02 4.74 -4.43
C TRP A 91 7.49 5.15 -4.57
N PHE A 92 8.40 4.18 -4.54
CA PHE A 92 9.83 4.37 -4.82
C PHE A 92 10.55 5.33 -3.88
N SER A 93 10.16 5.44 -2.62
CA SER A 93 10.97 6.14 -1.64
C SER A 93 12.23 5.33 -1.33
N LEU A 94 13.39 6.00 -1.22
CA LEU A 94 14.67 5.32 -0.93
C LEU A 94 14.60 4.46 0.33
N GLY A 95 13.90 4.95 1.36
CA GLY A 95 13.73 4.24 2.63
C GLY A 95 13.02 2.90 2.50
N HIS A 96 12.19 2.71 1.47
CA HIS A 96 11.55 1.42 1.22
C HIS A 96 12.57 0.30 0.94
N GLY A 97 13.76 0.62 0.42
CA GLY A 97 14.82 -0.36 0.18
C GLY A 97 15.31 -1.08 1.45
N LEU A 98 14.98 -0.57 2.62
CA LEU A 98 15.35 -1.18 3.92
C LEU A 98 14.30 -2.16 4.45
N TRP A 99 13.20 -2.43 3.75
CA TRP A 99 12.07 -3.20 4.25
C TRP A 99 12.43 -4.58 4.83
N GLN A 100 13.48 -5.22 4.32
CA GLN A 100 14.00 -6.50 4.81
C GLN A 100 14.93 -6.39 6.02
N THR A 101 15.13 -5.17 6.54
CA THR A 101 16.02 -4.91 7.69
C THR A 101 15.22 -4.26 8.83
N PRO A 102 14.35 -5.02 9.52
CA PRO A 102 13.42 -4.48 10.51
C PRO A 102 14.10 -3.62 11.58
N ILE A 103 15.34 -3.95 11.99
CA ILE A 103 16.08 -3.20 12.99
C ILE A 103 16.33 -1.74 12.58
N LEU A 104 16.48 -1.44 11.31
CA LEU A 104 16.67 -0.06 10.82
C LEU A 104 15.34 0.66 10.58
N CYS A 105 14.27 -0.10 10.33
CA CYS A 105 12.98 0.47 9.93
C CYS A 105 12.14 1.01 11.08
N GLN A 106 12.46 0.69 12.35
CA GLN A 106 11.60 0.98 13.49
C GLN A 106 11.30 2.47 13.68
N ILE A 107 12.21 3.35 13.30
CA ILE A 107 12.04 4.81 13.38
C ILE A 107 10.90 5.33 12.49
N ALA A 108 10.45 4.53 11.53
CA ALA A 108 9.35 4.92 10.64
C ALA A 108 8.04 5.17 11.40
N GLU A 109 7.86 4.66 12.64
CA GLU A 109 6.72 5.02 13.49
C GLU A 109 6.68 6.52 13.85
N ILE A 110 7.82 7.20 13.82
CA ILE A 110 7.96 8.63 14.15
C ILE A 110 8.11 9.47 12.88
N THR A 111 8.98 9.05 11.96
CA THR A 111 9.39 9.87 10.82
C THR A 111 8.75 9.44 9.49
N GLY A 112 8.02 8.33 9.50
CA GLY A 112 7.64 7.65 8.27
C GLY A 112 8.87 7.16 7.50
N VAL A 113 8.64 6.67 6.30
CA VAL A 113 9.70 6.21 5.37
C VAL A 113 10.66 7.34 4.97
N ALA A 114 10.20 8.59 4.97
CA ALA A 114 11.03 9.75 4.58
C ALA A 114 12.25 9.94 5.51
N GLY A 115 12.15 9.59 6.80
CA GLY A 115 13.29 9.62 7.71
C GLY A 115 14.37 8.60 7.34
N LEU A 116 13.97 7.41 6.88
CA LEU A 116 14.90 6.41 6.38
C LEU A 116 15.58 6.88 5.09
N SER A 117 14.81 7.48 4.19
CA SER A 117 15.34 8.09 2.96
C SER A 117 16.36 9.19 3.26
N LEU A 118 16.11 10.00 4.31
CA LEU A 118 17.07 11.01 4.75
C LEU A 118 18.40 10.39 5.18
N VAL A 119 18.36 9.34 6.01
CA VAL A 119 19.58 8.67 6.50
C VAL A 119 20.36 8.07 5.35
N LEU A 120 19.70 7.35 4.44
CA LEU A 120 20.33 6.80 3.24
C LEU A 120 20.93 7.90 2.36
N GLY A 121 20.21 9.01 2.19
CA GLY A 121 20.68 10.17 1.46
C GLY A 121 21.93 10.80 2.09
N VAL A 122 21.98 10.93 3.42
CA VAL A 122 23.15 11.49 4.13
C VAL A 122 24.38 10.59 3.97
N VAL A 123 24.20 9.25 4.08
CA VAL A 123 25.29 8.28 3.85
C VAL A 123 25.79 8.37 2.41
N GLY A 124 24.88 8.35 1.42
CA GLY A 124 25.24 8.44 0.01
C GLY A 124 25.95 9.74 -0.35
N ALA A 125 25.46 10.88 0.16
CA ALA A 125 26.10 12.18 -0.01
C ALA A 125 27.46 12.26 0.67
N GLY A 126 27.62 11.62 1.86
CA GLY A 126 28.90 11.51 2.55
C GLY A 126 29.93 10.72 1.74
N LEU A 127 29.53 9.58 1.15
CA LEU A 127 30.36 8.80 0.25
C LEU A 127 30.76 9.61 -0.98
N ALA A 128 29.79 10.31 -1.62
CA ALA A 128 30.05 11.17 -2.77
C ALA A 128 31.02 12.30 -2.42
N ARG A 129 30.90 12.89 -1.21
CA ARG A 129 31.79 13.94 -0.73
C ARG A 129 33.23 13.46 -0.59
N VAL A 130 33.42 12.32 0.03
CA VAL A 130 34.77 11.71 0.15
C VAL A 130 35.37 11.40 -1.22
N ALA A 131 34.56 10.86 -2.13
CA ALA A 131 35.01 10.50 -3.48
C ALA A 131 35.36 11.71 -4.35
N LEU A 132 34.58 12.81 -4.27
CA LEU A 132 34.69 13.95 -5.16
C LEU A 132 35.53 15.10 -4.60
N LEU A 133 35.56 15.29 -3.27
CA LEU A 133 36.25 16.39 -2.60
C LEU A 133 37.49 15.92 -1.82
N GLY A 134 37.67 14.61 -1.66
CA GLY A 134 38.84 14.03 -1.04
C GLY A 134 38.62 13.44 0.36
N ARG A 135 39.58 12.60 0.79
CA ARG A 135 39.47 11.81 2.02
C ARG A 135 39.33 12.60 3.32
N ARG A 136 39.66 13.89 3.32
CA ARG A 136 39.52 14.75 4.52
C ARG A 136 38.04 15.12 4.79
N GLU A 137 37.18 14.97 3.81
CA GLU A 137 35.76 15.32 3.86
C GLU A 137 34.87 14.21 4.47
N VAL A 138 35.38 13.50 5.49
CA VAL A 138 34.72 12.33 6.10
C VAL A 138 33.61 12.69 7.09
N LEU A 139 33.48 13.97 7.48
CA LEU A 139 32.55 14.37 8.55
C LEU A 139 31.09 13.98 8.21
N GLN A 140 30.63 14.26 7.01
CA GLN A 140 29.26 13.93 6.59
C GLN A 140 29.01 12.41 6.57
N LEU A 141 30.00 11.64 6.11
CA LEU A 141 29.92 10.17 6.15
C LEU A 141 29.86 9.68 7.61
N GLY A 142 30.67 10.25 8.49
CA GLY A 142 30.64 9.96 9.93
C GLY A 142 29.29 10.27 10.56
N VAL A 143 28.68 11.40 10.21
CA VAL A 143 27.30 11.75 10.64
C VAL A 143 26.30 10.70 10.14
N GLY A 144 26.34 10.36 8.85
CA GLY A 144 25.44 9.36 8.26
C GLY A 144 25.57 7.98 8.93
N LEU A 145 26.81 7.51 9.15
CA LEU A 145 27.06 6.26 9.88
C LEU A 145 26.60 6.31 11.33
N GLY A 146 26.79 7.45 12.02
CA GLY A 146 26.25 7.69 13.36
C GLY A 146 24.71 7.62 13.37
N MET A 147 24.03 8.17 12.37
CA MET A 147 22.58 8.04 12.22
C MET A 147 22.17 6.56 12.02
N VAL A 148 22.88 5.79 11.22
CA VAL A 148 22.62 4.34 11.04
C VAL A 148 22.76 3.58 12.36
N VAL A 149 23.81 3.88 13.15
CA VAL A 149 23.98 3.30 14.50
C VAL A 149 22.82 3.70 15.41
N GLY A 150 22.40 4.96 15.35
CA GLY A 150 21.22 5.44 16.09
C GLY A 150 19.94 4.71 15.70
N LEU A 151 19.70 4.50 14.40
CA LEU A 151 18.57 3.70 13.92
C LEU A 151 18.63 2.27 14.45
N ALA A 152 19.78 1.63 14.40
CA ALA A 152 19.98 0.26 14.91
C ALA A 152 19.74 0.17 16.42
N ALA A 153 20.27 1.12 17.21
CA ALA A 153 20.06 1.16 18.65
C ALA A 153 18.58 1.38 19.00
N TYR A 154 17.92 2.35 18.36
CA TYR A 154 16.49 2.58 18.51
C TYR A 154 15.69 1.35 18.13
N GLY A 155 16.00 0.77 16.96
CA GLY A 155 15.31 -0.42 16.46
C GLY A 155 15.47 -1.63 17.37
N GLN A 156 16.66 -1.86 17.92
CA GLN A 156 16.90 -2.93 18.89
C GLN A 156 16.04 -2.77 20.15
N ALA A 157 15.95 -1.55 20.69
CA ALA A 157 15.12 -1.26 21.84
C ALA A 157 13.62 -1.48 21.53
N ARG A 158 13.15 -1.03 20.34
CA ARG A 158 11.74 -1.20 19.93
C ARG A 158 11.41 -2.66 19.66
N LEU A 159 12.27 -3.41 18.99
CA LEU A 159 12.08 -4.84 18.74
C LEU A 159 12.00 -5.63 20.05
N ALA A 160 12.82 -5.30 21.05
CA ALA A 160 12.75 -5.92 22.38
C ALA A 160 11.40 -5.64 23.08
N GLN A 161 10.86 -4.41 22.96
CA GLN A 161 9.55 -4.05 23.52
C GLN A 161 8.39 -4.77 22.82
N LEU A 162 8.52 -5.03 21.51
CA LEU A 162 7.50 -5.69 20.69
C LEU A 162 7.57 -7.23 20.72
N ALA A 163 8.64 -7.80 21.30
CA ALA A 163 8.89 -9.23 21.30
C ALA A 163 7.83 -10.06 22.07
N ARG A 164 7.08 -9.42 22.94
CA ARG A 164 6.02 -10.08 23.70
C ARG A 164 4.66 -9.50 23.28
N PRO A 165 3.90 -10.19 22.45
CA PRO A 165 2.53 -9.80 22.19
C PRO A 165 1.71 -9.88 23.47
N ALA A 166 0.76 -8.97 23.63
CA ALA A 166 -0.11 -8.90 24.80
C ALA A 166 -1.56 -9.24 24.39
N GLY A 167 -2.27 -9.98 25.22
CA GLY A 167 -3.66 -10.38 25.00
C GLY A 167 -3.81 -11.73 24.32
N GLU A 168 -5.05 -12.12 24.11
CA GLU A 168 -5.41 -13.34 23.37
C GLU A 168 -5.25 -13.10 21.86
N PRO A 169 -4.66 -14.05 21.12
CA PRO A 169 -4.54 -13.95 19.69
C PRO A 169 -5.88 -14.17 19.00
N TRP A 170 -6.09 -13.51 17.86
CA TRP A 170 -7.07 -13.93 16.88
C TRP A 170 -6.39 -14.84 15.86
N ARG A 171 -6.94 -16.01 15.64
CA ARG A 171 -6.53 -16.90 14.55
C ARG A 171 -7.13 -16.35 13.26
N VAL A 172 -6.28 -16.07 12.29
CA VAL A 172 -6.70 -15.42 11.05
C VAL A 172 -6.37 -16.30 9.84
N ALA A 173 -7.20 -16.23 8.81
CA ALA A 173 -6.92 -16.87 7.53
C ALA A 173 -7.18 -15.93 6.36
N CYS A 174 -6.24 -15.89 5.41
CA CYS A 174 -6.40 -15.23 4.12
C CYS A 174 -6.73 -16.28 3.06
N VAL A 175 -7.83 -16.10 2.36
CA VAL A 175 -8.24 -16.96 1.24
C VAL A 175 -7.70 -16.34 -0.03
N GLN A 176 -6.67 -16.95 -0.65
CA GLN A 176 -6.01 -16.49 -1.86
C GLN A 176 -6.40 -17.39 -3.05
N PRO A 177 -7.43 -17.02 -3.84
CA PRO A 177 -7.94 -17.89 -4.90
C PRO A 177 -7.02 -17.95 -6.13
N ASN A 178 -6.16 -16.98 -6.31
CA ASN A 178 -5.23 -16.88 -7.44
C ASN A 178 -5.93 -16.97 -8.81
N ILE A 179 -6.99 -16.21 -8.99
CA ILE A 179 -7.72 -16.14 -10.26
C ILE A 179 -7.10 -15.05 -11.13
N PRO A 180 -6.45 -15.41 -12.27
CA PRO A 180 -5.85 -14.44 -13.16
C PRO A 180 -6.89 -13.46 -13.75
N LEU A 181 -6.50 -12.21 -13.98
CA LEU A 181 -7.39 -11.19 -14.56
C LEU A 181 -7.92 -11.59 -15.92
N ALA A 182 -7.10 -12.26 -16.74
CA ALA A 182 -7.50 -12.76 -18.04
C ALA A 182 -8.68 -13.74 -17.94
N ASP A 183 -8.68 -14.58 -16.90
CA ASP A 183 -9.75 -15.54 -16.65
C ASP A 183 -10.97 -14.85 -16.03
N LYS A 184 -10.76 -13.83 -15.18
CA LYS A 184 -11.87 -13.02 -14.61
C LYS A 184 -12.75 -12.36 -15.67
N VAL A 185 -12.19 -12.01 -16.83
CA VAL A 185 -12.95 -11.40 -17.96
C VAL A 185 -13.96 -12.40 -18.54
N GLY A 186 -13.66 -13.69 -18.51
CA GLY A 186 -14.53 -14.77 -19.03
C GLY A 186 -15.45 -15.39 -17.99
N LEU A 187 -15.20 -15.16 -16.69
CA LEU A 187 -15.96 -15.73 -15.58
C LEU A 187 -17.10 -14.80 -15.17
N SER A 188 -18.22 -15.38 -14.76
CA SER A 188 -19.29 -14.63 -14.12
C SER A 188 -18.91 -14.28 -12.68
N GLY A 189 -19.57 -13.29 -12.08
CA GLY A 189 -19.40 -12.99 -10.66
C GLY A 189 -19.74 -14.17 -9.74
N TRP A 190 -20.59 -15.09 -10.21
CA TRP A 190 -20.95 -16.33 -9.51
C TRP A 190 -19.82 -17.35 -9.54
N ASP A 191 -19.14 -17.53 -10.68
CA ASP A 191 -17.98 -18.43 -10.76
C ASP A 191 -16.89 -17.99 -9.79
N LEU A 192 -16.61 -16.68 -9.75
CA LEU A 192 -15.65 -16.11 -8.79
C LEU A 192 -16.06 -16.33 -7.34
N LEU A 193 -17.35 -16.13 -7.03
CA LEU A 193 -17.88 -16.35 -5.68
C LEU A 193 -17.75 -17.82 -5.26
N PHE A 194 -18.17 -18.73 -6.11
CA PHE A 194 -18.16 -20.17 -5.78
C PHE A 194 -16.74 -20.71 -5.66
N ASP A 195 -15.80 -20.27 -6.52
CA ASP A 195 -14.40 -20.65 -6.41
C ASP A 195 -13.77 -20.18 -5.08
N THR A 196 -14.10 -18.94 -4.66
CA THR A 196 -13.63 -18.41 -3.37
C THR A 196 -14.29 -19.13 -2.18
N LEU A 197 -15.57 -19.49 -2.28
CA LEU A 197 -16.29 -20.27 -1.27
C LEU A 197 -15.74 -21.71 -1.14
N GLU A 198 -15.39 -22.33 -2.27
CA GLU A 198 -14.77 -23.66 -2.26
C GLU A 198 -13.46 -23.63 -1.49
N LEU A 199 -12.58 -22.67 -1.79
CA LEU A 199 -11.32 -22.51 -1.08
C LEU A 199 -11.53 -22.13 0.40
N THR A 200 -12.60 -21.41 0.73
CA THR A 200 -12.94 -21.06 2.12
C THR A 200 -13.22 -22.28 2.99
N ARG A 201 -13.65 -23.41 2.41
CA ARG A 201 -13.85 -24.67 3.15
C ARG A 201 -12.56 -25.30 3.65
N GLU A 202 -11.41 -24.86 3.11
CA GLU A 202 -10.08 -25.31 3.55
C GLU A 202 -9.57 -24.49 4.76
N VAL A 203 -10.31 -23.48 5.21
CA VAL A 203 -9.95 -22.68 6.38
C VAL A 203 -9.97 -23.59 7.63
N PRO A 204 -8.91 -23.58 8.46
CA PRO A 204 -8.83 -24.40 9.65
C PRO A 204 -9.97 -24.10 10.64
N ALA A 205 -10.52 -25.14 11.23
CA ALA A 205 -11.54 -24.99 12.28
C ALA A 205 -11.01 -24.15 13.45
N GLY A 206 -11.89 -23.32 14.01
CA GLY A 206 -11.56 -22.43 15.10
C GLY A 206 -10.77 -21.18 14.65
N THR A 207 -10.74 -20.85 13.35
CA THR A 207 -10.30 -19.55 12.85
C THR A 207 -11.29 -18.47 13.31
N ASP A 208 -10.80 -17.34 13.81
CA ASP A 208 -11.61 -16.24 14.32
C ASP A 208 -11.97 -15.23 13.24
N LEU A 209 -11.01 -14.92 12.32
CA LEU A 209 -11.18 -13.97 11.22
C LEU A 209 -10.74 -14.59 9.89
N VAL A 210 -11.63 -14.57 8.91
CA VAL A 210 -11.33 -14.94 7.52
C VAL A 210 -11.37 -13.69 6.65
N VAL A 211 -10.39 -13.55 5.77
CA VAL A 211 -10.28 -12.41 4.86
C VAL A 211 -10.26 -12.93 3.41
N TRP A 212 -11.16 -12.42 2.59
CA TRP A 212 -11.13 -12.58 1.14
C TRP A 212 -10.42 -11.37 0.49
N PRO A 213 -9.85 -11.52 -0.71
CA PRO A 213 -9.16 -10.43 -1.38
C PRO A 213 -10.12 -9.36 -1.92
N GLU A 214 -9.56 -8.26 -2.42
CA GLU A 214 -10.29 -7.25 -3.17
C GLU A 214 -10.99 -7.86 -4.38
N THR A 215 -12.28 -7.51 -4.59
CA THR A 215 -13.08 -8.04 -5.68
C THR A 215 -12.97 -9.56 -5.84
N ALA A 216 -13.10 -10.28 -4.72
CA ALA A 216 -13.24 -11.74 -4.72
C ALA A 216 -14.41 -12.19 -5.59
N THR A 217 -15.41 -11.33 -5.74
CA THR A 217 -16.48 -11.41 -6.72
C THR A 217 -16.84 -10.02 -7.25
N VAL A 218 -17.43 -9.96 -8.44
CA VAL A 218 -17.97 -8.73 -9.05
C VAL A 218 -19.48 -8.57 -8.82
N LEU A 219 -20.04 -9.33 -7.88
CA LEU A 219 -21.43 -9.22 -7.43
C LEU A 219 -21.60 -8.12 -6.38
N TYR A 220 -22.83 -7.71 -6.16
CA TYR A 220 -23.21 -6.89 -5.00
C TYR A 220 -23.29 -7.81 -3.78
N ILE A 221 -22.27 -7.73 -2.93
CA ILE A 221 -21.99 -8.70 -1.87
C ILE A 221 -22.88 -8.54 -0.61
N ASP A 222 -23.58 -7.45 -0.50
CA ASP A 222 -24.56 -7.15 0.55
C ASP A 222 -26.03 -7.30 0.10
N GLU A 223 -26.27 -7.79 -1.13
CA GLU A 223 -27.59 -8.01 -1.70
C GLU A 223 -27.84 -9.49 -2.00
N PRO A 224 -29.11 -9.96 -1.87
CA PRO A 224 -29.49 -11.31 -2.33
C PRO A 224 -29.30 -11.46 -3.85
N PRO A 225 -28.91 -12.64 -4.33
CA PRO A 225 -28.67 -13.86 -3.55
C PRO A 225 -27.21 -14.03 -3.07
N ALA A 226 -26.24 -13.17 -3.49
CA ALA A 226 -24.82 -13.31 -3.11
C ALA A 226 -24.64 -13.25 -1.58
N TRP A 227 -25.35 -12.34 -0.91
CA TRP A 227 -25.36 -12.22 0.53
C TRP A 227 -25.68 -13.53 1.25
N ALA A 228 -26.64 -14.33 0.72
CA ALA A 228 -27.04 -15.57 1.34
C ALA A 228 -25.86 -16.55 1.46
N TYR A 229 -25.07 -16.71 0.39
CA TYR A 229 -23.89 -17.58 0.38
C TYR A 229 -22.77 -17.06 1.29
N ILE A 230 -22.52 -15.75 1.26
CA ILE A 230 -21.46 -15.11 2.06
C ILE A 230 -21.80 -15.21 3.55
N SER A 231 -23.06 -14.90 3.93
CA SER A 231 -23.51 -15.00 5.32
C SER A 231 -23.57 -16.46 5.80
N GLN A 232 -23.87 -17.41 4.91
CA GLN A 232 -23.83 -18.83 5.23
C GLN A 232 -22.42 -19.31 5.50
N ALA A 233 -21.43 -18.90 4.70
CA ALA A 233 -20.03 -19.27 4.91
C ALA A 233 -19.52 -18.81 6.29
N ALA A 234 -19.86 -17.58 6.73
CA ALA A 234 -19.51 -17.08 8.05
C ALA A 234 -20.16 -17.89 9.17
N ARG A 235 -21.45 -18.29 9.01
CA ARG A 235 -22.17 -19.13 9.99
C ARG A 235 -21.59 -20.54 10.09
N GLU A 236 -21.35 -21.18 8.95
CA GLU A 236 -20.85 -22.57 8.90
C GLU A 236 -19.43 -22.68 9.46
N GLY A 237 -18.61 -21.65 9.25
CA GLY A 237 -17.25 -21.61 9.74
C GLY A 237 -17.09 -20.98 11.13
N GLU A 238 -18.16 -20.42 11.71
CA GLU A 238 -18.16 -19.73 13.02
C GLU A 238 -17.11 -18.62 13.15
N PHE A 239 -16.80 -17.91 12.04
CA PHE A 239 -15.79 -16.85 11.97
C PHE A 239 -16.38 -15.50 11.54
N VAL A 240 -15.70 -14.42 11.90
CA VAL A 240 -15.89 -13.10 11.26
C VAL A 240 -15.32 -13.18 9.84
N LEU A 241 -16.09 -12.77 8.83
CA LEU A 241 -15.67 -12.78 7.42
C LEU A 241 -15.60 -11.37 6.87
N ALA A 242 -14.41 -10.94 6.40
CA ALA A 242 -14.24 -9.74 5.62
C ALA A 242 -14.15 -10.11 4.13
N ALA A 243 -15.19 -9.86 3.35
CA ALA A 243 -15.30 -10.26 1.95
C ALA A 243 -15.27 -9.07 1.00
N GLY A 244 -14.41 -9.12 -0.04
CA GLY A 244 -14.27 -8.08 -1.06
C GLY A 244 -15.23 -8.26 -2.24
N GLY A 245 -15.88 -7.17 -2.68
CA GLY A 245 -16.78 -7.17 -3.82
C GLY A 245 -17.38 -5.78 -4.07
N PHE A 246 -18.55 -5.72 -4.69
CA PHE A 246 -19.23 -4.46 -4.94
C PHE A 246 -20.33 -4.20 -3.92
N HIS A 247 -20.49 -2.91 -3.58
CA HIS A 247 -21.61 -2.43 -2.76
C HIS A 247 -22.37 -1.34 -3.53
N ARG A 248 -23.69 -1.43 -3.55
CA ARG A 248 -24.56 -0.45 -4.19
C ARG A 248 -24.70 0.78 -3.30
N THR A 249 -24.39 1.96 -3.82
CA THR A 249 -24.62 3.20 -3.09
C THR A 249 -26.01 3.76 -3.41
N ARG A 250 -26.59 4.46 -2.43
CA ARG A 250 -27.84 5.19 -2.67
C ARG A 250 -27.57 6.39 -3.58
N GLY A 251 -28.12 6.38 -4.78
CA GLY A 251 -28.01 7.45 -5.77
C GLY A 251 -28.83 7.13 -7.01
N ARG A 252 -29.28 8.17 -7.74
CA ARG A 252 -29.90 8.03 -9.06
C ARG A 252 -28.86 8.45 -10.09
N GLY A 253 -28.57 7.61 -11.05
CA GLY A 253 -27.65 7.92 -12.13
C GLY A 253 -27.30 6.72 -12.99
N TRP A 254 -26.80 6.98 -14.19
CA TRP A 254 -26.22 6.02 -15.08
C TRP A 254 -24.73 6.34 -15.27
N PRO A 255 -23.78 5.38 -15.12
CA PRO A 255 -24.01 3.99 -14.68
C PRO A 255 -24.45 3.90 -13.23
N GLU A 256 -25.04 2.75 -12.87
CA GLU A 256 -25.51 2.47 -11.52
C GLU A 256 -24.41 2.72 -10.47
N PRO A 257 -24.69 3.55 -9.44
CA PRO A 257 -23.67 3.94 -8.49
C PRO A 257 -23.23 2.77 -7.61
N LYS A 258 -21.97 2.39 -7.72
CA LYS A 258 -21.34 1.30 -6.95
C LYS A 258 -20.00 1.70 -6.37
N THR A 259 -19.62 1.08 -5.28
CA THR A 259 -18.30 1.19 -4.67
C THR A 259 -17.58 -0.15 -4.74
N ASN A 260 -16.26 -0.12 -4.83
CA ASN A 260 -15.38 -1.22 -4.45
C ASN A 260 -15.41 -1.29 -2.92
N ALA A 261 -15.81 -2.42 -2.35
CA ALA A 261 -16.12 -2.49 -0.94
C ALA A 261 -15.70 -3.82 -0.29
N ALA A 262 -15.62 -3.79 1.02
CA ALA A 262 -15.57 -4.97 1.88
C ALA A 262 -16.84 -5.00 2.73
N VAL A 263 -17.56 -6.12 2.72
CA VAL A 263 -18.55 -6.41 3.76
C VAL A 263 -17.90 -7.21 4.86
N VAL A 264 -18.25 -6.89 6.10
CA VAL A 264 -17.82 -7.65 7.28
C VAL A 264 -19.03 -8.32 7.88
N VAL A 265 -18.94 -9.62 8.03
CA VAL A 265 -20.04 -10.51 8.46
C VAL A 265 -19.67 -11.17 9.78
N GLU A 266 -20.55 -11.11 10.75
CA GLU A 266 -20.38 -11.79 12.05
C GLU A 266 -20.54 -13.31 11.94
N PRO A 267 -20.05 -14.10 12.92
CA PRO A 267 -20.19 -15.55 12.93
C PRO A 267 -21.65 -16.04 12.87
N GLN A 268 -22.61 -15.20 13.28
CA GLN A 268 -24.04 -15.51 13.16
C GLN A 268 -24.60 -15.25 11.76
N GLY A 269 -23.77 -14.80 10.82
CA GLY A 269 -24.15 -14.44 9.45
C GLY A 269 -24.87 -13.09 9.36
N THR A 270 -24.77 -12.24 10.38
CA THR A 270 -25.31 -10.88 10.36
C THR A 270 -24.28 -9.88 9.86
N LEU A 271 -24.72 -8.79 9.24
CA LEU A 271 -23.84 -7.74 8.75
C LEU A 271 -23.28 -6.92 9.91
N ALA A 272 -21.97 -6.96 10.13
CA ALA A 272 -21.30 -6.05 11.06
C ALA A 272 -21.15 -4.65 10.46
N GLY A 273 -20.76 -4.58 9.17
CA GLY A 273 -20.64 -3.29 8.48
C GLY A 273 -20.11 -3.41 7.05
N VAL A 274 -20.10 -2.29 6.36
CA VAL A 274 -19.55 -2.16 4.99
C VAL A 274 -18.51 -1.06 4.97
N TYR A 275 -17.31 -1.40 4.54
CA TYR A 275 -16.27 -0.42 4.23
C TYR A 275 -16.23 -0.22 2.71
N SER A 276 -16.40 1.00 2.25
CA SER A 276 -16.27 1.37 0.84
C SER A 276 -14.96 2.08 0.60
N LYS A 277 -14.21 1.65 -0.40
CA LYS A 277 -12.92 2.22 -0.79
C LYS A 277 -13.01 3.74 -0.99
N VAL A 278 -12.20 4.48 -0.25
CA VAL A 278 -12.18 5.94 -0.24
C VAL A 278 -11.24 6.48 -1.31
N ARG A 279 -10.04 5.88 -1.43
CA ARG A 279 -9.03 6.30 -2.37
C ARG A 279 -9.06 5.45 -3.64
N LEU A 280 -9.70 5.98 -4.65
CA LEU A 280 -9.82 5.31 -5.95
C LEU A 280 -8.57 5.50 -6.79
N VAL A 281 -8.27 4.49 -7.62
CA VAL A 281 -7.17 4.51 -8.58
C VAL A 281 -7.59 5.33 -9.81
N LEU A 282 -6.87 6.42 -10.06
CA LEU A 282 -7.08 7.26 -11.23
C LEU A 282 -6.84 6.42 -12.51
N PHE A 283 -7.74 6.53 -13.47
CA PHE A 283 -7.82 5.76 -14.72
C PHE A 283 -8.15 4.26 -14.56
N GLY A 284 -7.93 3.66 -13.40
CA GLY A 284 -8.30 2.27 -13.12
C GLY A 284 -9.72 2.09 -12.58
N GLU A 285 -10.14 2.97 -11.68
CA GLU A 285 -11.42 2.87 -10.99
C GLU A 285 -12.36 4.07 -11.26
N TYR A 286 -11.79 5.20 -11.68
CA TYR A 286 -12.57 6.37 -12.10
C TYR A 286 -11.82 7.21 -13.12
N LEU A 287 -12.57 7.99 -13.90
CA LEU A 287 -12.05 8.97 -14.84
C LEU A 287 -12.55 10.36 -14.46
N PRO A 288 -11.65 11.33 -14.21
CA PRO A 288 -12.05 12.72 -14.09
C PRO A 288 -12.61 13.21 -15.45
N ALA A 289 -13.61 14.08 -15.40
CA ALA A 289 -14.22 14.68 -16.59
C ALA A 289 -14.69 13.65 -17.66
N ARG A 290 -15.32 12.54 -17.20
CA ARG A 290 -15.85 11.46 -18.05
C ARG A 290 -16.72 11.94 -19.22
N SER A 291 -17.39 13.09 -19.07
CA SER A 291 -18.20 13.72 -20.11
C SER A 291 -17.38 14.43 -21.20
N SER A 292 -16.07 14.59 -21.02
CA SER A 292 -15.19 15.18 -22.00
C SER A 292 -15.03 14.25 -23.23
N ARG A 293 -15.23 14.79 -24.43
CA ARG A 293 -15.04 14.06 -25.70
C ARG A 293 -13.63 13.46 -25.81
N LEU A 294 -12.61 14.08 -25.18
CA LEU A 294 -11.22 13.61 -25.16
C LEU A 294 -11.04 12.34 -24.32
N VAL A 295 -11.83 12.19 -23.26
CA VAL A 295 -11.70 11.08 -22.29
C VAL A 295 -12.71 9.96 -22.57
N TYR A 296 -13.75 10.24 -23.37
CA TYR A 296 -14.82 9.29 -23.67
C TYR A 296 -14.35 7.93 -24.25
N PRO A 297 -13.36 7.86 -25.15
CA PRO A 297 -12.86 6.56 -25.63
C PRO A 297 -12.28 5.67 -24.51
N LEU A 298 -11.64 6.28 -23.51
CA LEU A 298 -11.11 5.62 -22.31
C LEU A 298 -12.24 5.24 -21.33
N ALA A 299 -13.31 6.05 -21.28
CA ALA A 299 -14.42 5.87 -20.35
C ALA A 299 -15.20 4.57 -20.55
N ARG A 300 -15.16 3.99 -21.75
CA ARG A 300 -15.86 2.73 -22.07
C ARG A 300 -15.26 1.51 -21.38
N HIS A 301 -13.99 1.57 -21.05
CA HIS A 301 -13.20 0.45 -20.53
C HIS A 301 -12.87 0.60 -19.05
N THR A 302 -13.06 1.79 -18.47
CA THR A 302 -12.81 2.04 -17.04
C THR A 302 -14.11 1.90 -16.24
N PRO A 303 -14.18 1.02 -15.25
CA PRO A 303 -15.30 1.00 -14.33
C PRO A 303 -15.41 2.36 -13.64
N GLN A 304 -16.63 2.76 -13.32
CA GLN A 304 -16.89 4.01 -12.60
C GLN A 304 -17.33 3.67 -11.19
N PHE A 305 -16.40 3.66 -10.26
CA PHE A 305 -16.69 3.53 -8.84
C PHE A 305 -16.90 4.90 -8.21
N PHE A 306 -17.64 4.89 -7.10
CA PHE A 306 -17.80 6.05 -6.22
C PHE A 306 -16.92 5.83 -4.99
N ALA A 307 -16.33 6.93 -4.50
CA ALA A 307 -15.51 6.86 -3.29
C ALA A 307 -16.35 6.69 -2.04
N GLY A 308 -15.86 5.96 -1.07
CA GLY A 308 -16.39 5.87 0.28
C GLY A 308 -16.33 7.22 1.02
N ARG A 309 -17.02 7.31 2.16
CA ARG A 309 -17.17 8.57 2.90
C ARG A 309 -15.97 8.93 3.78
N GLY A 310 -15.13 7.95 4.16
CA GLY A 310 -13.98 8.19 5.03
C GLY A 310 -13.36 6.90 5.56
N PHE A 311 -12.30 7.05 6.32
CA PHE A 311 -11.53 5.96 6.89
C PHE A 311 -12.05 5.65 8.30
N TYR A 312 -12.95 4.67 8.41
CA TYR A 312 -13.54 4.23 9.67
C TYR A 312 -13.37 2.72 9.81
N PRO A 313 -12.97 2.22 10.99
CA PRO A 313 -12.93 0.79 11.24
C PRO A 313 -14.34 0.22 11.27
N VAL A 314 -14.47 -1.07 11.00
CA VAL A 314 -15.69 -1.83 11.17
C VAL A 314 -15.64 -2.53 12.51
N ARG A 315 -16.65 -2.27 13.34
CA ARG A 315 -16.81 -2.91 14.64
C ARG A 315 -17.35 -4.31 14.48
N THR A 316 -16.69 -5.26 15.11
CA THR A 316 -17.07 -6.67 15.12
C THR A 316 -17.08 -7.26 16.53
N SER A 317 -17.56 -8.47 16.68
CA SER A 317 -17.48 -9.24 17.93
C SER A 317 -16.01 -9.51 18.37
N LEU A 318 -15.05 -9.48 17.43
CA LEU A 318 -13.62 -9.62 17.75
C LEU A 318 -13.00 -8.31 18.22
N GLY A 319 -13.42 -7.17 17.65
CA GLY A 319 -12.86 -5.85 17.86
C GLY A 319 -12.98 -4.96 16.63
N GLU A 320 -12.19 -3.89 16.56
CA GLU A 320 -12.26 -2.86 15.51
C GLU A 320 -11.30 -3.19 14.35
N LEU A 321 -11.87 -3.60 13.20
CA LEU A 321 -11.12 -3.92 11.98
C LEU A 321 -10.92 -2.67 11.11
N GLY A 322 -9.67 -2.27 10.91
CA GLY A 322 -9.32 -1.20 9.96
C GLY A 322 -9.11 -1.76 8.56
N VAL A 323 -10.12 -1.69 7.71
CA VAL A 323 -10.02 -2.19 6.34
C VAL A 323 -9.39 -1.14 5.44
N ALA A 324 -8.38 -1.54 4.66
CA ALA A 324 -7.78 -0.75 3.58
C ALA A 324 -7.80 -1.57 2.29
N ILE A 325 -8.40 -1.03 1.23
CA ILE A 325 -8.54 -1.74 -0.03
C ILE A 325 -7.46 -1.30 -1.00
N CYS A 326 -6.54 -2.24 -1.32
CA CYS A 326 -5.53 -2.14 -2.37
C CYS A 326 -4.69 -0.84 -2.25
N TYR A 327 -4.85 0.09 -3.17
CA TYR A 327 -4.12 1.34 -3.26
C TYR A 327 -4.14 2.20 -1.98
N GLU A 328 -5.12 2.03 -1.10
CA GLU A 328 -5.19 2.75 0.18
C GLU A 328 -4.01 2.40 1.10
N SER A 329 -3.56 1.15 1.08
CA SER A 329 -2.43 0.69 1.90
C SER A 329 -1.10 1.36 1.54
N VAL A 330 -1.01 1.95 0.35
CA VAL A 330 0.17 2.71 -0.10
C VAL A 330 0.33 4.03 0.66
N PHE A 331 -0.78 4.60 1.17
CA PHE A 331 -0.79 5.90 1.84
C PHE A 331 -0.69 5.77 3.36
N PRO A 332 0.42 6.21 3.99
CA PRO A 332 0.59 6.15 5.45
C PRO A 332 -0.56 6.81 6.22
N ARG A 333 -1.04 7.94 5.71
CA ARG A 333 -2.09 8.74 6.35
C ARG A 333 -3.45 8.06 6.40
N ASP A 334 -3.76 7.24 5.39
CA ASP A 334 -5.04 6.55 5.28
C ASP A 334 -5.11 5.43 6.33
N CYS A 335 -4.05 4.61 6.43
CA CYS A 335 -3.95 3.60 7.50
C CYS A 335 -3.84 4.23 8.90
N ALA A 336 -3.11 5.34 9.04
CA ALA A 336 -3.07 6.07 10.29
C ALA A 336 -4.44 6.67 10.66
N ALA A 337 -5.27 7.07 9.68
CA ALA A 337 -6.63 7.54 9.95
C ALA A 337 -7.53 6.42 10.49
N LEU A 338 -7.43 5.20 9.93
CA LEU A 338 -8.13 4.02 10.45
C LEU A 338 -7.73 3.74 11.91
N VAL A 339 -6.43 3.80 12.22
CA VAL A 339 -5.93 3.57 13.59
C VAL A 339 -6.34 4.67 14.55
N ARG A 340 -6.31 5.94 14.12
CA ARG A 340 -6.82 7.05 14.95
C ARG A 340 -8.33 6.95 15.21
N ALA A 341 -9.06 6.33 14.28
CA ALA A 341 -10.49 6.05 14.45
C ALA A 341 -10.77 4.81 15.32
N GLY A 342 -9.73 4.09 15.78
CA GLY A 342 -9.87 3.00 16.73
C GLY A 342 -9.48 1.62 16.20
N ALA A 343 -9.01 1.47 14.97
CA ALA A 343 -8.63 0.16 14.43
C ALA A 343 -7.58 -0.54 15.30
N GLU A 344 -7.83 -1.80 15.65
CA GLU A 344 -6.96 -2.64 16.47
C GLU A 344 -6.10 -3.58 15.63
N VAL A 345 -6.63 -3.99 14.47
CA VAL A 345 -5.95 -4.78 13.43
C VAL A 345 -6.22 -4.12 12.09
N LEU A 346 -5.22 -4.04 11.22
CA LEU A 346 -5.39 -3.60 9.84
C LEU A 346 -5.60 -4.80 8.93
N VAL A 347 -6.64 -4.73 8.10
CA VAL A 347 -6.95 -5.71 7.06
C VAL A 347 -6.69 -5.05 5.71
N VAL A 348 -5.71 -5.54 4.96
CA VAL A 348 -5.39 -5.06 3.61
C VAL A 348 -5.89 -6.07 2.59
N MET A 349 -6.92 -5.70 1.84
CA MET A 349 -7.50 -6.54 0.78
C MET A 349 -7.04 -6.03 -0.57
N THR A 350 -6.44 -6.88 -1.40
CA THR A 350 -5.86 -6.42 -2.67
C THR A 350 -6.04 -7.41 -3.80
N ASN A 351 -5.97 -6.88 -5.02
CA ASN A 351 -5.88 -7.68 -6.23
C ASN A 351 -4.64 -7.22 -7.02
N ASP A 352 -3.53 -7.90 -6.83
CA ASP A 352 -2.24 -7.54 -7.42
C ASP A 352 -2.00 -8.18 -8.80
N ASP A 353 -2.98 -8.88 -9.36
CA ASP A 353 -2.83 -9.59 -10.63
C ASP A 353 -2.49 -8.66 -11.81
N GLN A 354 -2.93 -7.41 -11.71
CA GLN A 354 -2.60 -6.37 -12.70
C GLN A 354 -1.16 -5.86 -12.57
N LEU A 355 -0.46 -6.19 -11.47
CA LEU A 355 0.90 -5.72 -11.23
C LEU A 355 1.90 -6.75 -11.74
N SER A 356 3.03 -6.31 -12.30
CA SER A 356 4.16 -7.21 -12.48
C SER A 356 4.64 -7.72 -11.11
N ARG A 357 5.47 -8.76 -11.10
CA ARG A 357 6.07 -9.28 -9.86
C ARG A 357 6.75 -8.18 -9.04
N THR A 358 7.44 -7.26 -9.69
CA THR A 358 8.09 -6.12 -9.03
C THR A 358 7.06 -5.17 -8.42
N GLY A 359 6.01 -4.82 -9.17
CA GLY A 359 4.94 -3.96 -8.67
C GLY A 359 4.17 -4.59 -7.51
N ALA A 360 3.90 -5.90 -7.58
CA ALA A 360 3.25 -6.64 -6.49
C ALA A 360 4.14 -6.68 -5.22
N LEU A 361 5.45 -6.87 -5.38
CA LEU A 361 6.41 -6.80 -4.27
C LEU A 361 6.49 -5.39 -3.68
N GLU A 362 6.50 -4.36 -4.53
CA GLU A 362 6.46 -2.96 -4.08
C GLU A 362 5.19 -2.66 -3.30
N HIS A 363 4.04 -3.16 -3.73
CA HIS A 363 2.78 -3.04 -3.00
C HIS A 363 2.82 -3.82 -1.68
N TYR A 364 3.46 -4.98 -1.65
CA TYR A 364 3.61 -5.79 -0.44
C TYR A 364 4.43 -5.06 0.64
N TYR A 365 5.60 -4.52 0.34
CA TYR A 365 6.39 -3.84 1.36
C TYR A 365 5.75 -2.54 1.88
N GLN A 366 4.81 -1.93 1.14
CA GLN A 366 3.99 -0.85 1.70
C GLN A 366 3.21 -1.33 2.93
N ALA A 367 2.60 -2.52 2.88
CA ALA A 367 1.91 -3.10 4.03
C ALA A 367 2.86 -3.36 5.22
N VAL A 368 4.11 -3.77 4.95
CA VAL A 368 5.16 -3.90 5.98
C VAL A 368 5.39 -2.57 6.71
N PHE A 369 5.52 -1.47 5.96
CA PHE A 369 5.67 -0.16 6.59
C PHE A 369 4.41 0.31 7.31
N ARG A 370 3.21 -0.03 6.82
CA ARG A 370 1.98 0.28 7.57
C ARG A 370 1.97 -0.37 8.94
N ALA A 371 2.42 -1.63 9.05
CA ALA A 371 2.54 -2.31 10.34
C ALA A 371 3.49 -1.56 11.29
N ILE A 372 4.67 -1.12 10.82
CA ILE A 372 5.66 -0.38 11.62
C ILE A 372 5.12 0.99 12.02
N GLU A 373 4.60 1.76 11.09
CA GLU A 373 4.16 3.14 11.30
C GLU A 373 2.95 3.24 12.23
N THR A 374 2.07 2.25 12.18
CA THR A 374 0.84 2.27 12.99
C THR A 374 0.91 1.37 14.22
N ARG A 375 1.96 0.56 14.35
CA ARG A 375 2.10 -0.45 15.42
C ARG A 375 0.88 -1.37 15.50
N ARG A 376 0.33 -1.74 14.35
CA ARG A 376 -0.77 -2.70 14.21
C ARG A 376 -0.29 -3.96 13.50
N TRP A 377 -0.87 -5.07 13.87
CA TRP A 377 -0.84 -6.25 13.05
C TRP A 377 -1.56 -5.96 11.72
N VAL A 378 -1.02 -6.48 10.65
CA VAL A 378 -1.60 -6.36 9.31
C VAL A 378 -1.91 -7.74 8.77
N VAL A 379 -3.17 -8.00 8.47
CA VAL A 379 -3.63 -9.17 7.71
C VAL A 379 -3.79 -8.74 6.26
N ARG A 380 -2.84 -9.10 5.42
CA ARG A 380 -2.87 -8.78 4.00
C ARG A 380 -3.35 -9.98 3.21
N CYS A 381 -4.49 -9.84 2.54
CA CYS A 381 -5.08 -10.86 1.67
C CYS A 381 -5.06 -10.38 0.22
N ALA A 382 -4.33 -11.08 -0.63
CA ALA A 382 -4.20 -10.80 -2.06
C ALA A 382 -4.94 -11.87 -2.88
N ASN A 383 -5.39 -11.53 -4.09
CA ASN A 383 -5.90 -12.52 -5.03
C ASN A 383 -4.76 -13.39 -5.60
N SER A 384 -3.74 -12.76 -6.18
CA SER A 384 -2.59 -13.42 -6.81
C SER A 384 -1.24 -12.88 -6.34
N GLY A 385 -1.25 -11.81 -5.55
CA GLY A 385 -0.07 -11.23 -4.93
C GLY A 385 0.44 -12.05 -3.75
N VAL A 386 1.21 -11.42 -2.86
CA VAL A 386 1.68 -12.04 -1.63
C VAL A 386 0.68 -11.73 -0.51
N SER A 387 -0.04 -12.74 0.00
CA SER A 387 -0.78 -12.63 1.25
C SER A 387 0.17 -12.80 2.42
N ALA A 388 -0.06 -12.10 3.52
CA ALA A 388 0.81 -12.17 4.68
C ALA A 388 0.11 -11.74 5.98
N VAL A 389 0.57 -12.29 7.08
CA VAL A 389 0.33 -11.78 8.42
C VAL A 389 1.60 -11.10 8.90
N ILE A 390 1.54 -9.79 9.18
CA ILE A 390 2.70 -8.96 9.45
C ILE A 390 2.59 -8.41 10.88
N ASP A 391 3.64 -8.59 11.68
CA ASP A 391 3.68 -8.11 13.04
C ASP A 391 3.92 -6.58 13.13
N PRO A 392 3.68 -5.94 14.28
CA PRO A 392 3.89 -4.50 14.46
C PRO A 392 5.35 -4.02 14.31
N ALA A 393 6.31 -4.94 14.21
CA ALA A 393 7.70 -4.66 13.88
C ALA A 393 7.99 -4.72 12.38
N GLY A 394 6.97 -5.01 11.56
CA GLY A 394 7.09 -5.15 10.11
C GLY A 394 7.69 -6.49 9.67
N ARG A 395 7.62 -7.53 10.50
CA ARG A 395 8.08 -8.86 10.14
C ARG A 395 6.90 -9.70 9.71
N PRO A 396 6.92 -10.30 8.51
CA PRO A 396 5.94 -11.29 8.16
C PRO A 396 6.12 -12.53 9.06
N THR A 397 5.05 -12.94 9.74
CA THR A 397 5.03 -14.18 10.53
C THR A 397 4.64 -15.35 9.67
N THR A 398 3.77 -15.12 8.69
CA THR A 398 3.42 -16.05 7.62
C THR A 398 3.25 -15.27 6.32
N GLU A 399 3.62 -15.87 5.20
CA GLU A 399 3.44 -15.29 3.87
C GLU A 399 3.21 -16.38 2.82
N SER A 400 2.35 -16.07 1.81
CA SER A 400 2.14 -16.92 0.64
C SER A 400 3.19 -16.62 -0.43
N ARG A 401 3.24 -17.49 -1.45
CA ARG A 401 3.99 -17.19 -2.66
C ARG A 401 3.15 -16.34 -3.61
N TRP A 402 3.82 -15.62 -4.46
CA TRP A 402 3.19 -14.92 -5.56
C TRP A 402 2.60 -15.93 -6.57
N HIS A 403 1.36 -15.71 -7.04
CA HIS A 403 0.61 -16.62 -7.90
C HIS A 403 0.40 -18.03 -7.30
N GLU A 404 0.14 -18.10 -6.01
CA GLU A 404 -0.22 -19.34 -5.32
C GLU A 404 -1.72 -19.36 -4.98
N ARG A 405 -2.39 -20.49 -5.22
CA ARG A 405 -3.75 -20.73 -4.69
C ARG A 405 -3.61 -21.38 -3.32
N THR A 406 -4.08 -20.71 -2.27
CA THR A 406 -3.84 -21.18 -0.89
C THR A 406 -4.76 -20.51 0.13
N VAL A 407 -4.91 -21.16 1.28
CA VAL A 407 -5.39 -20.56 2.52
C VAL A 407 -4.20 -20.33 3.42
N LEU A 408 -3.86 -19.07 3.67
CA LEU A 408 -2.76 -18.70 4.54
C LEU A 408 -3.27 -18.41 5.95
N SER A 409 -2.85 -19.19 6.93
CA SER A 409 -3.23 -19.04 8.34
C SER A 409 -2.14 -18.38 9.16
N GLY A 410 -2.55 -17.68 10.22
CA GLY A 410 -1.65 -17.04 11.17
C GLY A 410 -2.36 -16.54 12.41
N GLU A 411 -1.63 -15.85 13.27
CA GLU A 411 -2.15 -15.25 14.50
C GLU A 411 -1.85 -13.76 14.52
N VAL A 412 -2.81 -12.96 14.99
CA VAL A 412 -2.64 -11.54 15.23
C VAL A 412 -3.06 -11.20 16.67
N TYR A 413 -2.39 -10.24 17.26
CA TYR A 413 -2.70 -9.76 18.61
C TYR A 413 -3.24 -8.34 18.50
N PRO A 414 -4.54 -8.11 18.72
CA PRO A 414 -5.15 -6.79 18.59
C PRO A 414 -4.47 -5.80 19.54
N ARG A 415 -4.31 -4.57 19.06
CA ARG A 415 -3.62 -3.52 19.82
C ARG A 415 -4.38 -2.21 19.76
N GLY A 416 -4.63 -1.62 20.91
CA GLY A 416 -5.14 -0.27 21.01
C GLY A 416 -4.02 0.80 21.08
N GLY A 417 -4.42 2.06 21.30
CA GLY A 417 -3.52 3.20 21.44
C GLY A 417 -3.11 3.82 20.10
N GLN A 418 -2.28 4.86 20.16
CA GLN A 418 -1.77 5.58 18.97
C GLN A 418 -0.24 5.55 18.96
N THR A 419 0.35 5.59 17.78
CA THR A 419 1.76 5.90 17.59
C THR A 419 1.99 7.41 17.70
N PRO A 420 3.19 7.85 18.00
CA PRO A 420 3.56 9.27 18.07
C PRO A 420 3.20 10.07 16.83
#